data_c543d32e1b8bf48561a9245d41896037
#
_entry.id   c543d32e1b8bf48561a9245d41896037
#
_cell.length_a   1.000
_cell.length_b   1.000
_cell.length_c   1.000
_cell.angle_alpha   90.00
_cell.angle_beta   90.00
_cell.angle_gamma   90.00
#
_symmetry.space_group_name_H-M   'P 1'
#
loop_
_entity.id
_entity.type
_entity.pdbx_description
1 polymer ?
#
loop_
_entity_poly.entity_id
_entity_poly.type
_entity_poly.pdbx_seq_one_letter_code
_entity_poly.pdbx_strand_id
1 'polypeptide(L)'
;MPIKRKPSVKAVSTLELNVPPELLDQLVKGPMNQGDLESMFRSLKKAVIERAMAAEISGHLGYGQGDPKPQGQSNQRNGSSGKTVLTDDGPLRIEVPRDREGSFEPQIIGKHERRFTGFDQKIVAMYARGMTVREIQGYLAEIGRAHV
;
A
#
# COMPACT_ATOMS: atom_id res chain seq x y z
N MET A 1 -12.01 34.40 -10.70
CA MET A 1 -11.81 33.82 -10.35
C MET A 1 -11.29 32.73 -10.56
N PRO A 2 -10.69 32.50 -11.10
CA PRO A 2 -10.10 31.40 -11.47
C PRO A 2 -9.26 30.81 -10.51
N ILE A 3 -9.09 31.26 -9.61
CA ILE A 3 -8.37 30.78 -8.67
C ILE A 3 -8.40 29.48 -8.38
N LYS A 4 -9.32 28.87 -8.72
CA LYS A 4 -9.43 27.59 -8.44
C LYS A 4 -8.38 26.78 -8.76
N ARG A 5 -7.68 26.97 -9.69
CA ARG A 5 -6.75 26.09 -10.07
C ARG A 5 -5.78 25.87 -9.09
N LYS A 6 -5.44 26.70 -8.42
CA LYS A 6 -4.55 26.55 -7.50
C LYS A 6 -4.83 25.49 -6.63
N PRO A 7 -5.95 25.23 -6.26
CA PRO A 7 -6.31 24.18 -5.40
C PRO A 7 -5.72 22.87 -5.79
N SER A 8 -5.66 22.59 -7.05
CA SER A 8 -5.17 21.29 -7.41
C SER A 8 -3.69 21.17 -7.11
N VAL A 9 -2.97 22.17 -7.26
CA VAL A 9 -1.56 22.13 -7.00
C VAL A 9 -1.38 21.94 -5.53
N LYS A 10 -2.22 22.61 -4.76
CA LYS A 10 -2.10 22.49 -3.41
C LYS A 10 -2.48 21.15 -3.01
N ALA A 11 -3.44 20.54 -3.61
CA ALA A 11 -3.88 19.21 -3.27
C ALA A 11 -2.73 18.25 -3.29
N VAL A 12 -1.79 18.40 -4.18
CA VAL A 12 -0.65 17.52 -4.25
C VAL A 12 0.20 17.70 -3.01
N SER A 13 0.46 18.93 -2.63
CA SER A 13 1.28 19.14 -1.48
C SER A 13 0.54 18.80 -0.22
N THR A 14 -0.78 18.75 -0.25
CA THR A 14 -1.49 18.44 0.97
C THR A 14 -1.47 16.97 1.29
N LEU A 15 -0.86 16.16 0.46
CA LEU A 15 -0.78 14.77 0.78
C LEU A 15 0.28 14.59 1.84
N GLU A 16 0.78 15.65 2.41
CA GLU A 16 1.71 15.53 3.47
C GLU A 16 1.04 14.88 4.62
N LEU A 17 1.66 13.89 5.18
CA LEU A 17 1.16 13.21 6.33
C LEU A 17 1.64 13.93 7.56
N ASN A 18 0.78 13.95 8.57
CA ASN A 18 1.16 14.52 9.82
C ASN A 18 1.88 13.40 10.56
N VAL A 19 3.17 13.37 10.49
CA VAL A 19 3.94 12.29 11.09
C VAL A 19 4.18 12.58 12.57
N PRO A 20 3.71 11.72 13.47
CA PRO A 20 3.88 11.97 14.89
C PRO A 20 5.35 11.94 15.28
N PRO A 21 5.79 12.80 16.18
CA PRO A 21 7.18 12.78 16.61
C PRO A 21 7.60 11.45 17.20
N GLU A 22 6.68 10.75 17.84
CA GLU A 22 6.98 9.45 18.43
C GLU A 22 7.40 8.44 17.37
N LEU A 23 6.76 8.51 16.21
CA LEU A 23 7.10 7.61 15.13
C LEU A 23 8.47 7.96 14.58
N LEU A 24 8.76 9.25 14.43
CA LEU A 24 10.05 9.68 13.96
C LEU A 24 11.16 9.25 14.92
N ASP A 25 10.90 9.28 16.22
CA ASP A 25 11.87 8.86 17.21
C ASP A 25 12.16 7.37 17.08
N GLN A 26 11.17 6.59 16.68
CA GLN A 26 11.35 5.17 16.48
C GLN A 26 12.13 4.89 15.21
N LEU A 27 11.95 5.71 14.21
CA LEU A 27 12.61 5.50 12.93
C LEU A 27 14.03 6.02 12.90
N VAL A 28 14.28 7.16 13.53
CA VAL A 28 15.59 7.80 13.51
C VAL A 28 16.14 7.86 14.91
N LYS A 29 17.05 6.97 15.22
CA LYS A 29 17.63 6.89 16.56
C LYS A 29 18.90 7.69 16.74
N GLY A 30 19.43 8.23 15.68
CA GLY A 30 20.67 8.99 15.71
C GLY A 30 21.07 9.38 14.31
N PRO A 31 22.29 9.83 14.11
CA PRO A 31 22.73 10.22 12.77
C PRO A 31 22.65 9.04 11.82
N MET A 32 22.27 9.31 10.60
CA MET A 32 22.12 8.30 9.57
C MET A 32 22.88 8.69 8.34
N ASN A 33 23.47 7.72 7.66
CA ASN A 33 24.06 7.98 6.36
C ASN A 33 23.00 7.66 5.30
N GLN A 34 23.35 7.90 4.04
CA GLN A 34 22.41 7.72 2.95
C GLN A 34 21.95 6.27 2.84
N GLY A 35 22.86 5.33 3.04
CA GLY A 35 22.50 3.91 2.99
C GLY A 35 21.52 3.52 4.09
N ASP A 36 21.70 4.08 5.29
CA ASP A 36 20.80 3.81 6.39
C ASP A 36 19.41 4.35 6.05
N LEU A 37 19.36 5.53 5.44
CA LEU A 37 18.11 6.15 5.09
C LEU A 37 17.37 5.31 4.05
N GLU A 38 18.08 4.83 3.04
CA GLU A 38 17.48 3.99 2.02
C GLU A 38 16.94 2.69 2.59
N SER A 39 17.70 2.07 3.50
CA SER A 39 17.26 0.84 4.14
C SER A 39 16.00 1.08 4.96
N MET A 40 15.96 2.21 5.66
CA MET A 40 14.80 2.55 6.46
C MET A 40 13.57 2.73 5.58
N PHE A 41 13.71 3.44 4.47
CA PHE A 41 12.60 3.66 3.58
C PHE A 41 12.12 2.36 2.94
N ARG A 42 13.05 1.46 2.64
CA ARG A 42 12.67 0.18 2.07
C ARG A 42 11.87 -0.63 3.09
N SER A 43 12.31 -0.64 4.35
CA SER A 43 11.60 -1.34 5.40
C SER A 43 10.23 -0.73 5.64
N LEU A 44 10.15 0.59 5.58
CA LEU A 44 8.89 1.29 5.78
C LEU A 44 7.94 0.98 4.63
N LYS A 45 8.44 0.95 3.40
CA LYS A 45 7.63 0.65 2.24
C LYS A 45 7.04 -0.77 2.37
N LYS A 46 7.87 -1.71 2.80
CA LYS A 46 7.43 -3.08 2.99
C LYS A 46 6.30 -3.12 4.03
N ALA A 47 6.51 -2.45 5.16
CA ALA A 47 5.52 -2.46 6.23
C ALA A 47 4.19 -1.83 5.80
N VAL A 48 4.26 -0.74 5.05
CA VAL A 48 3.06 -0.04 4.60
C VAL A 48 2.30 -0.90 3.58
N ILE A 49 3.03 -1.51 2.65
CA ILE A 49 2.39 -2.35 1.64
C ILE A 49 1.72 -3.56 2.29
N GLU A 50 2.40 -4.18 3.24
CA GLU A 50 1.84 -5.35 3.91
C GLU A 50 0.63 -4.96 4.77
N ARG A 51 0.66 -3.78 5.38
CA ARG A 51 -0.47 -3.33 6.17
C ARG A 51 -1.66 -3.02 5.25
N ALA A 52 -1.39 -2.46 4.07
CA ALA A 52 -2.44 -2.17 3.11
C ALA A 52 -3.09 -3.48 2.64
N MET A 53 -2.29 -4.51 2.38
CA MET A 53 -2.85 -5.79 1.96
C MET A 53 -3.63 -6.45 3.10
N ALA A 54 -3.20 -6.24 4.35
CA ALA A 54 -3.94 -6.76 5.49
C ALA A 54 -5.33 -6.11 5.57
N ALA A 55 -5.41 -4.83 5.25
CA ALA A 55 -6.69 -4.15 5.21
C ALA A 55 -7.56 -4.68 4.07
N GLU A 56 -6.95 -4.98 2.94
CA GLU A 56 -7.68 -5.51 1.80
C GLU A 56 -8.28 -6.88 2.10
N ILE A 57 -7.51 -7.77 2.71
CA ILE A 57 -8.04 -9.10 2.98
C ILE A 57 -9.10 -9.04 4.07
N SER A 58 -9.00 -8.09 5.02
CA SER A 58 -10.04 -7.91 6.00
C SER A 58 -11.35 -7.51 5.32
N GLY A 59 -11.26 -6.61 4.33
CA GLY A 59 -12.43 -6.22 3.56
C GLY A 59 -12.99 -7.37 2.74
N HIS A 60 -12.10 -8.18 2.17
CA HIS A 60 -12.51 -9.32 1.34
C HIS A 60 -13.23 -10.39 2.18
N LEU A 61 -12.73 -10.65 3.37
CA LEU A 61 -13.33 -11.66 4.24
C LEU A 61 -14.51 -11.13 5.04
N GLY A 62 -14.57 -9.82 5.23
CA GLY A 62 -15.64 -9.22 6.00
C GLY A 62 -15.39 -9.15 7.49
N TYR A 63 -14.21 -9.53 7.96
CA TYR A 63 -13.86 -9.40 9.36
C TYR A 63 -12.37 -9.19 9.52
N GLY A 64 -11.98 -8.50 10.60
CA GLY A 64 -10.58 -8.18 10.85
C GLY A 64 -9.83 -9.31 11.51
N GLN A 65 -8.50 -9.20 11.47
CA GLN A 65 -7.67 -10.20 12.08
C GLN A 65 -7.89 -10.15 13.60
N GLY A 66 -8.05 -11.28 14.21
CA GLY A 66 -8.30 -11.35 15.64
C GLY A 66 -9.79 -11.21 16.00
N ASP A 67 -10.61 -10.80 15.05
CA ASP A 67 -12.03 -10.67 15.29
C ASP A 67 -12.71 -12.03 15.14
N PRO A 68 -13.86 -12.23 15.77
CA PRO A 68 -14.59 -13.50 15.62
C PRO A 68 -15.04 -13.66 14.17
N LYS A 69 -14.92 -14.87 13.66
CA LYS A 69 -15.37 -15.15 12.31
C LYS A 69 -16.90 -15.10 12.28
N PRO A 70 -17.48 -14.41 11.31
CA PRO A 70 -18.92 -14.30 11.21
C PRO A 70 -19.56 -15.68 11.04
N GLN A 71 -20.75 -15.83 11.57
CA GLN A 71 -21.44 -17.09 11.49
C GLN A 71 -21.76 -17.40 10.05
N GLY A 72 -21.56 -18.63 9.65
CA GLY A 72 -21.81 -19.03 8.27
C GLY A 72 -20.63 -18.78 7.34
N GLN A 73 -19.60 -18.14 7.84
CA GLN A 73 -18.44 -17.83 7.01
C GLN A 73 -17.49 -19.01 7.01
N SER A 74 -17.18 -19.56 5.85
CA SER A 74 -16.25 -20.67 5.77
C SER A 74 -14.85 -20.21 5.38
N ASN A 75 -14.73 -19.08 4.71
CA ASN A 75 -13.43 -18.59 4.29
C ASN A 75 -12.71 -17.92 5.45
N GLN A 76 -11.41 -18.00 5.48
CA GLN A 76 -10.62 -17.42 6.55
C GLN A 76 -9.21 -17.18 6.06
N ARG A 77 -8.44 -16.44 6.84
CA ARG A 77 -7.05 -16.17 6.51
C ARG A 77 -6.28 -17.49 6.57
N ASN A 78 -5.37 -17.65 5.64
CA ASN A 78 -4.61 -18.89 5.54
C ASN A 78 -3.13 -18.57 5.31
N GLY A 79 -2.51 -17.88 6.25
CA GLY A 79 -1.09 -17.56 6.17
C GLY A 79 -0.77 -16.58 5.07
N SER A 80 0.45 -16.63 4.59
CA SER A 80 0.91 -15.70 3.56
C SER A 80 1.89 -16.40 2.62
N SER A 81 2.16 -15.78 1.50
CA SER A 81 3.14 -16.27 0.53
C SER A 81 4.14 -15.15 0.29
N GLY A 82 5.42 -15.50 0.22
CA GLY A 82 6.44 -14.52 -0.07
C GLY A 82 6.47 -14.18 -1.55
N LYS A 83 6.75 -12.94 -1.86
CA LYS A 83 6.84 -12.46 -3.22
C LYS A 83 7.89 -11.36 -3.27
N THR A 84 8.74 -11.39 -4.29
CA THR A 84 9.72 -10.33 -4.48
C THR A 84 9.24 -9.44 -5.62
N VAL A 85 9.14 -8.13 -5.32
CA VAL A 85 8.75 -7.17 -6.35
C VAL A 85 9.88 -6.20 -6.55
N LEU A 86 9.99 -5.64 -7.73
CA LEU A 86 11.02 -4.69 -8.05
C LEU A 86 10.46 -3.29 -7.87
N THR A 87 11.06 -2.53 -6.97
CA THR A 87 10.63 -1.17 -6.72
C THR A 87 11.69 -0.22 -7.23
N ASP A 88 11.42 1.08 -7.15
CA ASP A 88 12.40 2.07 -7.56
C ASP A 88 13.65 1.99 -6.68
N ASP A 89 13.53 1.45 -5.49
CA ASP A 89 14.64 1.30 -4.57
C ASP A 89 15.28 -0.08 -4.63
N GLY A 90 14.91 -0.89 -5.59
CA GLY A 90 15.45 -2.24 -5.75
C GLY A 90 14.44 -3.32 -5.37
N PRO A 91 14.90 -4.58 -5.33
CA PRO A 91 14.01 -5.69 -5.00
C PRO A 91 13.49 -5.59 -3.58
N LEU A 92 12.24 -5.94 -3.38
CA LEU A 92 11.61 -5.88 -2.08
C LEU A 92 10.83 -7.17 -1.87
N ARG A 93 11.11 -7.87 -0.78
CA ARG A 93 10.39 -9.09 -0.46
C ARG A 93 9.19 -8.72 0.40
N ILE A 94 8.01 -9.12 -0.01
CA ILE A 94 6.80 -8.86 0.75
C ILE A 94 6.07 -10.16 1.00
N GLU A 95 5.24 -10.17 2.05
CA GLU A 95 4.41 -11.30 2.39
C GLU A 95 2.99 -10.97 2.00
N VAL A 96 2.42 -11.73 1.09
CA VAL A 96 1.08 -11.49 0.57
C VAL A 96 0.10 -12.41 1.29
N PRO A 97 -0.92 -11.88 1.95
CA PRO A 97 -1.84 -12.71 2.70
C PRO A 97 -2.67 -13.58 1.77
N ARG A 98 -3.04 -14.75 2.24
CA ARG A 98 -3.84 -15.69 1.48
C ARG A 98 -5.09 -16.03 2.27
N ASP A 99 -6.16 -16.35 1.56
CA ASP A 99 -7.36 -16.88 2.19
C ASP A 99 -7.49 -18.35 1.88
N ARG A 100 -8.28 -19.04 2.65
CA ARG A 100 -8.42 -20.48 2.53
C ARG A 100 -8.96 -20.88 1.17
N GLU A 101 -9.90 -20.12 0.63
CA GLU A 101 -10.50 -20.42 -0.65
C GLU A 101 -9.67 -19.99 -1.85
N GLY A 102 -8.62 -19.24 -1.61
CA GLY A 102 -7.77 -18.78 -2.69
C GLY A 102 -8.40 -17.73 -3.58
N SER A 103 -9.42 -17.06 -3.09
CA SER A 103 -10.16 -16.09 -3.89
C SER A 103 -9.64 -14.67 -3.75
N PHE A 104 -8.80 -14.41 -2.73
CA PHE A 104 -8.33 -13.05 -2.49
C PHE A 104 -7.19 -12.68 -3.43
N GLU A 105 -7.32 -11.51 -4.02
CA GLU A 105 -6.23 -10.98 -4.83
C GLU A 105 -6.04 -9.53 -4.43
N PRO A 106 -4.85 -9.15 -3.93
CA PRO A 106 -4.62 -7.77 -3.54
C PRO A 106 -4.76 -6.83 -4.72
N GLN A 107 -5.35 -5.66 -4.48
CA GLN A 107 -5.47 -4.66 -5.52
C GLN A 107 -4.20 -3.81 -5.57
N ILE A 108 -3.54 -3.61 -4.42
CA ILE A 108 -2.36 -2.78 -4.40
C ILE A 108 -1.22 -3.41 -5.19
N ILE A 109 -1.19 -4.73 -5.28
CA ILE A 109 -0.25 -5.40 -6.14
C ILE A 109 -0.91 -6.69 -6.59
N GLY A 110 -1.18 -6.81 -7.88
CA GLY A 110 -1.87 -7.98 -8.43
C GLY A 110 -1.04 -9.23 -8.33
N LYS A 111 -1.71 -10.36 -8.48
CA LYS A 111 -1.10 -11.65 -8.32
C LYS A 111 0.11 -11.87 -9.18
N HIS A 112 0.11 -11.35 -10.38
CA HIS A 112 1.20 -11.54 -11.30
C HIS A 112 2.08 -10.32 -11.49
N GLU A 113 1.84 -9.26 -10.72
CA GLU A 113 2.64 -8.07 -10.83
C GLU A 113 3.95 -8.24 -10.11
N ARG A 114 5.02 -7.77 -10.73
CA ARG A 114 6.34 -7.89 -10.15
C ARG A 114 7.05 -6.57 -10.02
N ARG A 115 6.44 -5.49 -10.41
CA ARG A 115 7.05 -4.17 -10.37
C ARG A 115 6.16 -3.13 -9.74
N PHE A 116 6.79 -2.25 -8.99
CA PHE A 116 6.13 -1.15 -8.34
C PHE A 116 6.75 0.17 -8.74
N THR A 117 7.35 0.25 -9.91
CA THR A 117 8.05 1.47 -10.31
C THR A 117 7.04 2.59 -10.56
N GLY A 118 7.35 3.77 -10.08
CA GLY A 118 6.46 4.92 -10.20
C GLY A 118 5.21 4.84 -9.34
N PHE A 119 5.12 3.83 -8.49
CA PHE A 119 3.95 3.60 -7.68
C PHE A 119 3.65 4.77 -6.75
N ASP A 120 4.67 5.27 -6.09
CA ASP A 120 4.49 6.35 -5.13
C ASP A 120 3.90 7.59 -5.78
N GLN A 121 4.40 7.95 -6.94
CA GLN A 121 3.92 9.11 -7.64
C GLN A 121 2.49 8.96 -8.10
N LYS A 122 2.12 7.76 -8.53
CA LYS A 122 0.77 7.51 -8.97
C LYS A 122 -0.22 7.60 -7.82
N ILE A 123 0.16 7.06 -6.66
CA ILE A 123 -0.69 7.12 -5.48
C ILE A 123 -0.89 8.57 -5.05
N VAL A 124 0.20 9.34 -5.00
CA VAL A 124 0.13 10.74 -4.62
C VAL A 124 -0.78 11.50 -5.57
N ALA A 125 -0.64 11.26 -6.87
CA ALA A 125 -1.44 11.94 -7.86
C ALA A 125 -2.93 11.61 -7.71
N MET A 126 -3.25 10.38 -7.39
CA MET A 126 -4.64 9.98 -7.24
C MET A 126 -5.27 10.60 -6.01
N TYR A 127 -4.53 10.66 -4.91
CA TYR A 127 -5.03 11.30 -3.72
C TYR A 127 -5.19 12.80 -3.97
N ALA A 128 -4.28 13.39 -4.72
CA ALA A 128 -4.36 14.81 -5.05
C ALA A 128 -5.61 15.12 -5.87
N ARG A 129 -6.13 14.14 -6.58
CA ARG A 129 -7.34 14.33 -7.37
C ARG A 129 -8.59 14.06 -6.52
N GLY A 130 -8.42 13.74 -5.26
CA GLY A 130 -9.55 13.50 -4.39
C GLY A 130 -10.16 12.11 -4.52
N MET A 131 -9.43 11.17 -5.10
CA MET A 131 -9.96 9.82 -5.27
C MET A 131 -10.01 9.11 -3.93
N THR A 132 -11.02 8.30 -3.75
CA THR A 132 -11.12 7.48 -2.55
C THR A 132 -10.15 6.31 -2.68
N VAL A 133 -9.89 5.65 -1.56
CA VAL A 133 -9.00 4.50 -1.56
C VAL A 133 -9.52 3.42 -2.50
N ARG A 134 -10.83 3.21 -2.52
CA ARG A 134 -11.42 2.22 -3.39
C ARG A 134 -11.22 2.58 -4.86
N GLU A 135 -11.36 3.85 -5.20
CA GLU A 135 -11.17 4.29 -6.58
C GLU A 135 -9.72 4.13 -6.99
N ILE A 136 -8.78 4.43 -6.07
CA ILE A 136 -7.37 4.26 -6.35
C ILE A 136 -7.06 2.80 -6.59
N GLN A 137 -7.60 1.91 -5.77
CA GLN A 137 -7.37 0.50 -5.92
C GLN A 137 -7.87 0.01 -7.28
N GLY A 138 -9.03 0.46 -7.69
CA GLY A 138 -9.59 0.08 -8.99
C GLY A 138 -8.72 0.57 -10.15
N TYR A 139 -8.24 1.80 -10.04
CA TYR A 139 -7.43 2.38 -11.08
C TYR A 139 -6.08 1.64 -11.20
N LEU A 140 -5.48 1.30 -10.06
CA LEU A 140 -4.22 0.58 -10.08
C LEU A 140 -4.39 -0.81 -10.67
N ALA A 141 -5.50 -1.45 -10.39
CA ALA A 141 -5.78 -2.76 -10.95
C ALA A 141 -5.88 -2.68 -12.47
N GLU A 142 -6.49 -1.63 -12.98
CA GLU A 142 -6.62 -1.46 -14.40
C GLU A 142 -5.27 -1.17 -15.05
N ILE A 143 -4.44 -0.36 -14.43
CA ILE A 143 -3.12 -0.07 -14.95
C ILE A 143 -2.32 -1.35 -14.99
N GLY A 144 -2.41 -2.18 -13.96
CA GLY A 144 -1.70 -3.44 -13.92
C GLY A 144 -2.08 -4.34 -15.10
N ARG A 145 -3.37 -4.40 -15.41
CA ARG A 145 -3.82 -5.22 -16.51
C ARG A 145 -3.33 -4.67 -17.83
N ALA A 146 -3.31 -3.36 -17.96
CA ALA A 146 -2.88 -2.77 -19.22
C ALA A 146 -1.40 -2.99 -19.50
N HIS A 147 -0.61 -3.19 -18.46
CA HIS A 147 0.82 -3.39 -18.63
C HIS A 147 1.23 -4.85 -18.71
N VAL A 148 0.31 -5.73 -18.64
CA VAL A 148 0.59 -7.17 -18.72
C VAL A 148 0.52 -7.72 -20.17
#